data_d9eb4cf8d52e8f64de548722e5d99294
#
_entry.id   d9eb4cf8d52e8f64de548722e5d99294
#
_cell.length_a   1.000
_cell.length_b   1.000
_cell.length_c   1.000
_cell.angle_alpha   90.00
_cell.angle_beta   90.00
_cell.angle_gamma   90.00
#
_symmetry.space_group_name_H-M   'P 1'
#
loop_
_entity.id
_entity.type
_entity.pdbx_description
1 polymer ?
#
loop_
_entity_poly.entity_id
_entity_poly.type
_entity_poly.pdbx_seq_one_letter_code
_entity_poly.pdbx_strand_id
1 'polypeptide(L)' 'TDPALFHAFKKIACAGKRGAKDRAQDVQEAIDALKRWQELNV' A
#
# COMPACT_ATOMS: atom_id res chain seq x y z
N THR A 1 2.87 -8.70 -13.82
CA THR A 1 2.83 -8.15 -12.45
C THR A 1 1.60 -7.28 -12.29
N ASP A 2 0.90 -7.46 -11.19
CA ASP A 2 -0.32 -6.69 -10.91
C ASP A 2 0.04 -5.27 -10.46
N PRO A 3 -0.43 -4.24 -11.17
CA PRO A 3 -0.10 -2.86 -10.81
C PRO A 3 -0.56 -2.47 -9.41
N ALA A 4 -1.70 -3.01 -8.96
CA ALA A 4 -2.21 -2.68 -7.63
C ALA A 4 -1.31 -3.23 -6.53
N LEU A 5 -0.84 -4.47 -6.71
CA LEU A 5 0.08 -5.08 -5.76
C LEU A 5 1.42 -4.37 -5.75
N PHE A 6 1.91 -4.00 -6.91
CA PHE A 6 3.17 -3.28 -7.03
C PHE A 6 3.07 -1.91 -6.34
N HIS A 7 1.95 -1.25 -6.52
CA HIS A 7 1.70 0.05 -5.91
C HIS A 7 1.72 -0.05 -4.39
N ALA A 8 1.04 -1.06 -3.85
CA ALA A 8 1.01 -1.28 -2.41
C ALA A 8 2.40 -1.57 -1.87
N PHE A 9 3.16 -2.40 -2.57
CA PHE A 9 4.53 -2.72 -2.20
C PHE A 9 5.39 -1.46 -2.15
N LYS A 10 5.27 -0.62 -3.17
CA LYS A 10 6.06 0.61 -3.25
C LYS A 10 5.73 1.54 -2.09
N LYS A 11 4.46 1.65 -1.72
CA LYS A 11 4.04 2.47 -0.59
C LYS A 11 4.66 2.00 0.71
N ILE A 12 4.67 0.70 0.93
CA ILE A 12 5.25 0.13 2.13
C ILE A 12 6.76 0.34 2.16
N ALA A 13 7.42 0.13 1.03
CA ALA A 13 8.87 0.28 0.94
C ALA A 13 9.30 1.72 1.21
N CYS A 14 8.53 2.69 0.75
CA CYS A 14 8.86 4.09 0.94
C CYS A 14 8.47 4.62 2.30
N ALA A 15 7.56 3.94 2.99
CA ALA A 15 7.04 4.41 4.28
C ALA A 15 8.14 4.54 5.33
N GLY A 16 9.15 3.68 5.26
CA GLY A 16 10.24 3.70 6.22
C GLY A 16 11.10 4.96 6.18
N LYS A 17 10.99 5.73 5.10
CA LYS A 17 11.78 6.95 4.92
C LYS A 17 11.03 8.21 5.31
N ARG A 18 9.81 8.07 5.79
CA ARG A 18 8.94 9.20 6.08
C ARG A 18 8.70 9.31 7.58
N GLY A 19 8.18 10.46 8.03
CA GLY A 19 7.82 10.65 9.43
C GLY A 19 6.71 9.68 9.84
N ALA A 20 6.53 9.51 11.14
CA ALA A 20 5.58 8.54 11.67
C ALA A 20 4.17 8.76 11.15
N LYS A 21 3.75 10.02 11.05
CA LYS A 21 2.41 10.36 10.59
C LYS A 21 2.22 10.00 9.11
N ASP A 22 3.19 10.36 8.27
CA ASP A 22 3.12 10.07 6.85
C ASP A 22 3.26 8.58 6.59
N ARG A 23 4.08 7.91 7.41
CA ARG A 23 4.28 6.48 7.29
C ARG A 23 2.97 5.73 7.58
N ALA A 24 2.25 6.16 8.61
CA ALA A 24 0.97 5.54 8.93
C ALA A 24 -0.03 5.70 7.80
N GLN A 25 -0.04 6.87 7.17
CA GLN A 25 -0.91 7.14 6.04
C GLN A 25 -0.55 6.25 4.85
N ASP A 26 0.74 6.13 4.54
CA ASP A 26 1.18 5.29 3.43
C ASP A 26 0.82 3.83 3.65
N VAL A 27 0.97 3.35 4.88
CA VAL A 27 0.60 1.98 5.21
C VAL A 27 -0.90 1.77 5.06
N GLN A 28 -1.69 2.75 5.51
CA GLN A 28 -3.14 2.65 5.37
C GLN A 28 -3.56 2.61 3.90
N GLU A 29 -2.91 3.41 3.06
CA GLU A 29 -3.19 3.40 1.63
C GLU A 29 -2.82 2.07 1.01
N ALA A 30 -1.73 1.46 1.46
CA ALA A 30 -1.34 0.14 0.98
C ALA A 30 -2.38 -0.91 1.37
N ILE A 31 -2.88 -0.84 2.60
CA ILE A 31 -3.92 -1.76 3.06
C ILE A 31 -5.17 -1.62 2.21
N ASP A 32 -5.58 -0.38 1.93
CA ASP A 32 -6.76 -0.13 1.12
C ASP A 32 -6.58 -0.69 -0.30
N ALA A 33 -5.40 -0.52 -0.87
CA ALA A 33 -5.11 -1.04 -2.19
C ALA A 33 -5.17 -2.56 -2.22
N LEU A 34 -4.64 -3.21 -1.19
CA LEU A 34 -4.66 -4.66 -1.09
C LEU A 34 -6.07 -5.19 -0.90
N LYS A 35 -6.89 -4.51 -0.11
CA LYS A 35 -8.29 -4.89 0.07
C LYS A 35 -9.05 -4.80 -1.24
N ARG A 36 -8.83 -3.74 -2.00
CA ARG A 36 -9.49 -3.56 -3.28
C ARG A 36 -9.06 -4.67 -4.25
N TRP A 37 -7.78 -4.97 -4.27
CA TRP A 37 -7.28 -6.05 -5.12
C TRP A 37 -7.96 -7.37 -4.76
N GLN A 38 -8.07 -7.64 -3.47
CA GLN A 38 -8.67 -8.89 -2.99
C GLN A 38 -10.15 -8.99 -3.40
N GLU A 39 -10.88 -7.89 -3.29
CA GLU A 39 -12.28 -7.87 -3.68
C GLU A 39 -12.47 -8.16 -5.16
N LEU A 40 -11.53 -7.70 -6.00
CA LEU A 40 -11.61 -7.90 -7.43
C LEU A 40 -11.12 -9.27 -7.88
N ASN A 41 -10.29 -9.93 -7.07
CA ASN A 41 -9.62 -11.17 -7.48
C ASN A 41 -10.00 -12.40 -6.67
N VAL A 42 -10.98 -12.28 -5.79
CA VAL A 42 -11.43 -13.43 -4.97
C VAL A 42 -12.83 -13.89 -5.33
#